data_db1fea15fd5fea201cabef1f946dfa86
#
_entry.id   db1fea15fd5fea201cabef1f946dfa86
#
_cell.length_a   1.000
_cell.length_b   1.000
_cell.length_c   1.000
_cell.angle_alpha   90.00
_cell.angle_beta   90.00
_cell.angle_gamma   90.00
#
_symmetry.space_group_name_H-M   'P 1'
#
loop_
_entity.id
_entity.type
_entity.pdbx_description
1 polymer ?
#
loop_
_entity_poly.entity_id
_entity_poly.type
_entity_poly.pdbx_seq_one_letter_code
_entity_poly.pdbx_strand_id
1 'polypeptide(L)'
;MSTEHPSRAAGRGRPPSLRDVADRAQVSHQTVSRVINDFLAVRPMTRERVLAAIDELGYRRNNAARTLVTRRSGLIGVIAVGSFLFGPTSTLAAIQEAARKNGYMPLLATLRENSQAALIEAVDEVLDHGIEALVVIASRESMGRRTAELRPGVPVIVVGPNPAEADDLATLSVDQSAGATAAIEHLAGLGHRRVVLLAGPQDWVDAQQRLTAAQRCCDDHGIVSQVLLGDWSAASGFAAGRALLAQWAADHSGPLPTAVFAANDHMALGLLAAFHAAGVEVPADISVVGFDDIAGADYFIPPLTTIRQNFDALGHQVLLATLSALAGETVDLTPAPAQLCVRSSTAPPRA
;
A
#
# COMPACT_ATOMS: atom_id res chain seq x y z
N MET A 1 40.67 -38.20 -15.98
CA MET A 1 41.03 -36.85 -16.43
C MET A 1 40.21 -35.89 -15.58
N SER A 2 40.86 -35.40 -14.50
CA SER A 2 40.26 -34.48 -13.52
C SER A 2 40.46 -33.07 -14.05
N THR A 3 39.37 -32.34 -14.25
CA THR A 3 39.40 -30.92 -14.58
C THR A 3 39.33 -30.13 -13.26
N GLU A 4 40.45 -29.64 -12.84
CA GLU A 4 40.62 -28.67 -11.76
C GLU A 4 39.99 -27.34 -12.16
N HIS A 5 38.98 -26.89 -11.40
CA HIS A 5 38.53 -25.51 -11.40
C HIS A 5 39.50 -24.66 -10.54
N PRO A 6 40.03 -23.55 -11.04
CA PRO A 6 40.89 -22.68 -10.24
C PRO A 6 40.02 -21.95 -9.20
N SER A 7 40.28 -22.26 -7.94
CA SER A 7 39.79 -21.51 -6.76
C SER A 7 40.36 -20.08 -6.82
N ARG A 8 39.52 -19.09 -7.11
CA ARG A 8 39.81 -17.67 -6.93
C ARG A 8 39.61 -17.28 -5.47
N ALA A 9 40.58 -17.58 -4.63
CA ALA A 9 40.73 -16.93 -3.34
C ALA A 9 41.26 -15.50 -3.58
N ALA A 10 40.33 -14.54 -3.83
CA ALA A 10 40.65 -13.12 -3.80
C ALA A 10 40.82 -12.69 -2.34
N GLY A 11 42.03 -12.27 -1.97
CA GLY A 11 42.32 -11.64 -0.69
C GLY A 11 41.36 -10.48 -0.45
N ARG A 12 40.89 -10.35 0.81
CA ARG A 12 40.04 -9.23 1.27
C ARG A 12 40.88 -7.92 1.28
N GLY A 13 41.16 -7.39 0.11
CA GLY A 13 41.65 -6.02 -0.04
C GLY A 13 40.50 -5.02 0.19
N ARG A 14 40.85 -3.81 0.64
CA ARG A 14 39.86 -2.74 0.75
C ARG A 14 39.00 -2.63 -0.53
N PRO A 15 37.71 -2.31 -0.45
CA PRO A 15 36.90 -2.08 -1.64
C PRO A 15 37.51 -0.95 -2.50
N PRO A 16 37.43 -1.05 -3.84
CA PRO A 16 37.97 -0.03 -4.74
C PRO A 16 37.39 1.36 -4.40
N SER A 17 38.27 2.38 -4.44
CA SER A 17 37.89 3.77 -4.19
C SER A 17 37.74 4.50 -5.54
N LEU A 18 37.15 5.71 -5.48
CA LEU A 18 37.03 6.61 -6.64
C LEU A 18 38.42 6.98 -7.21
N ARG A 19 39.45 6.99 -6.34
CA ARG A 19 40.85 7.23 -6.73
C ARG A 19 41.41 6.06 -7.53
N ASP A 20 41.12 4.82 -7.13
CA ASP A 20 41.57 3.64 -7.87
C ASP A 20 40.97 3.60 -9.30
N VAL A 21 39.71 4.06 -9.46
CA VAL A 21 39.06 4.23 -10.77
C VAL A 21 39.73 5.34 -11.59
N ALA A 22 40.06 6.47 -10.95
CA ALA A 22 40.76 7.58 -11.61
C ALA A 22 42.13 7.16 -12.14
N ASP A 23 42.91 6.46 -11.31
CA ASP A 23 44.22 5.94 -11.67
C ASP A 23 44.13 4.90 -12.81
N ARG A 24 43.14 3.98 -12.74
CA ARG A 24 42.90 2.95 -13.76
C ARG A 24 42.46 3.55 -15.11
N ALA A 25 41.57 4.56 -15.07
CA ALA A 25 41.08 5.25 -16.27
C ALA A 25 42.03 6.35 -16.77
N GLN A 26 43.14 6.62 -16.09
CA GLN A 26 44.10 7.69 -16.37
C GLN A 26 43.44 9.07 -16.52
N VAL A 27 42.60 9.43 -15.57
CA VAL A 27 41.89 10.71 -15.51
C VAL A 27 41.92 11.29 -14.10
N SER A 28 41.54 12.55 -13.95
CA SER A 28 41.41 13.15 -12.62
C SER A 28 40.22 12.59 -11.85
N HIS A 29 40.30 12.55 -10.52
CA HIS A 29 39.22 12.21 -9.63
C HIS A 29 37.93 13.01 -9.95
N GLN A 30 38.07 14.30 -10.30
CA GLN A 30 36.95 15.14 -10.71
C GLN A 30 36.29 14.63 -12.01
N THR A 31 37.07 14.11 -12.95
CA THR A 31 36.55 13.55 -14.20
C THR A 31 35.75 12.29 -13.93
N VAL A 32 36.25 11.39 -13.06
CA VAL A 32 35.48 10.21 -12.63
C VAL A 32 34.17 10.64 -11.94
N SER A 33 34.23 11.60 -11.02
CA SER A 33 33.03 12.13 -10.35
C SER A 33 32.01 12.72 -11.33
N ARG A 34 32.47 13.44 -12.37
CA ARG A 34 31.61 13.97 -13.43
C ARG A 34 30.95 12.86 -14.25
N VAL A 35 31.67 11.80 -14.59
CA VAL A 35 31.11 10.64 -15.32
C VAL A 35 30.07 9.93 -14.50
N ILE A 36 30.35 9.66 -13.21
CA ILE A 36 29.43 8.98 -12.30
C ILE A 36 28.15 9.82 -12.02
N ASN A 37 28.25 11.15 -12.07
CA ASN A 37 27.13 12.07 -11.88
C ASN A 37 26.46 12.50 -13.20
N ASP A 38 26.75 11.81 -14.28
CA ASP A 38 26.16 11.99 -15.63
C ASP A 38 26.29 13.40 -16.23
N PHE A 39 27.38 14.10 -15.89
CA PHE A 39 27.65 15.40 -16.50
C PHE A 39 27.87 15.26 -18.01
N LEU A 40 27.06 15.96 -18.81
CA LEU A 40 27.10 15.95 -20.29
C LEU A 40 28.42 16.47 -20.87
N ALA A 41 29.20 17.24 -20.10
CA ALA A 41 30.43 17.90 -20.56
C ALA A 41 31.68 16.98 -20.60
N VAL A 42 31.54 15.66 -20.42
CA VAL A 42 32.66 14.71 -20.53
C VAL A 42 32.71 14.10 -21.93
N ARG A 43 33.91 14.15 -22.58
CA ARG A 43 34.11 13.59 -23.93
C ARG A 43 33.74 12.09 -23.97
N PRO A 44 33.06 11.59 -25.02
CA PRO A 44 32.56 10.21 -25.10
C PRO A 44 33.63 9.17 -24.78
N MET A 45 34.81 9.25 -25.42
CA MET A 45 35.94 8.33 -25.17
C MET A 45 36.47 8.34 -23.73
N THR A 46 36.38 9.48 -23.05
CA THR A 46 36.76 9.58 -21.64
C THR A 46 35.70 8.90 -20.75
N ARG A 47 34.43 9.07 -21.07
CA ARG A 47 33.31 8.40 -20.39
C ARG A 47 33.44 6.89 -20.50
N GLU A 48 33.69 6.37 -21.71
CA GLU A 48 33.87 4.93 -21.95
C GLU A 48 35.03 4.34 -21.13
N ARG A 49 36.21 5.02 -21.11
CA ARG A 49 37.34 4.56 -20.29
C ARG A 49 37.01 4.50 -18.79
N VAL A 50 36.28 5.50 -18.28
CA VAL A 50 35.91 5.53 -16.88
C VAL A 50 34.90 4.42 -16.55
N LEU A 51 33.91 4.20 -17.41
CA LEU A 51 32.93 3.13 -17.24
C LEU A 51 33.59 1.74 -17.30
N ALA A 52 34.51 1.53 -18.23
CA ALA A 52 35.30 0.29 -18.32
C ALA A 52 36.12 0.05 -17.04
N ALA A 53 36.79 1.09 -16.51
CA ALA A 53 37.55 0.99 -15.26
C ALA A 53 36.67 0.69 -14.06
N ILE A 54 35.44 1.24 -13.99
CA ILE A 54 34.44 0.96 -12.94
C ILE A 54 34.06 -0.53 -12.98
N ASP A 55 33.77 -1.05 -14.17
CA ASP A 55 33.36 -2.45 -14.36
C ASP A 55 34.49 -3.40 -14.03
N GLU A 56 35.71 -3.14 -14.53
CA GLU A 56 36.92 -3.96 -14.30
C GLU A 56 37.27 -4.05 -12.80
N LEU A 57 37.19 -2.92 -12.07
CA LEU A 57 37.52 -2.88 -10.66
C LEU A 57 36.34 -3.35 -9.76
N GLY A 58 35.17 -3.53 -10.33
CA GLY A 58 33.93 -3.77 -9.54
C GLY A 58 33.63 -2.62 -8.60
N TYR A 59 34.01 -1.37 -8.98
CA TYR A 59 33.77 -0.21 -8.13
C TYR A 59 32.27 0.02 -7.94
N ARG A 60 31.85 0.09 -6.70
CA ARG A 60 30.51 0.51 -6.33
C ARG A 60 30.55 1.89 -5.70
N ARG A 61 29.66 2.74 -6.13
CA ARG A 61 29.54 4.10 -5.60
C ARG A 61 29.36 4.08 -4.08
N ASN A 62 30.23 4.78 -3.36
CA ASN A 62 30.09 4.93 -1.92
C ASN A 62 29.07 6.04 -1.61
N ASN A 63 27.83 5.67 -1.26
CA ASN A 63 26.78 6.61 -0.94
C ASN A 63 27.10 7.43 0.34
N ALA A 64 27.82 6.86 1.32
CA ALA A 64 28.21 7.58 2.51
C ALA A 64 29.13 8.80 2.19
N ALA A 65 30.08 8.62 1.25
CA ALA A 65 30.91 9.73 0.80
C ALA A 65 30.12 10.82 0.05
N ARG A 66 29.08 10.43 -0.70
CA ARG A 66 28.16 11.36 -1.36
C ARG A 66 27.35 12.15 -0.35
N THR A 67 26.78 11.48 0.65
CA THR A 67 26.00 12.09 1.73
C THR A 67 26.78 13.18 2.43
N LEU A 68 28.06 12.95 2.73
CA LEU A 68 28.95 13.96 3.33
C LEU A 68 29.12 15.21 2.47
N VAL A 69 29.15 15.08 1.15
CA VAL A 69 29.35 16.20 0.20
C VAL A 69 28.03 16.90 -0.11
N THR A 70 26.96 16.15 -0.35
CA THR A 70 25.65 16.69 -0.79
C THR A 70 24.72 17.02 0.36
N ARG A 71 25.01 16.53 1.57
CA ARG A 71 24.11 16.51 2.73
C ARG A 71 22.76 15.84 2.45
N ARG A 72 22.72 14.94 1.44
CA ARG A 72 21.55 14.17 1.05
C ARG A 72 21.88 12.69 1.07
N SER A 73 21.18 11.93 1.89
CA SER A 73 21.35 10.47 1.98
C SER A 73 20.66 9.74 0.84
N GLY A 74 19.56 10.31 0.33
CA GLY A 74 18.64 9.64 -0.59
C GLY A 74 17.81 8.55 0.10
N LEU A 75 17.70 8.59 1.45
CA LEU A 75 16.94 7.61 2.21
C LEU A 75 15.62 8.21 2.67
N ILE A 76 14.54 7.43 2.55
CA ILE A 76 13.23 7.72 3.12
C ILE A 76 12.91 6.60 4.11
N GLY A 77 12.68 6.92 5.37
CA GLY A 77 12.18 5.96 6.36
C GLY A 77 10.73 5.61 6.06
N VAL A 78 10.39 4.33 6.09
CA VAL A 78 9.01 3.86 5.96
C VAL A 78 8.69 2.97 7.15
N ILE A 79 7.73 3.38 7.98
CA ILE A 79 7.27 2.59 9.12
C ILE A 79 5.90 2.01 8.80
N ALA A 80 5.77 0.68 8.93
CA ALA A 80 4.51 -0.03 8.78
C ALA A 80 4.21 -0.84 10.04
N VAL A 81 2.97 -0.74 10.53
CA VAL A 81 2.52 -1.59 11.64
C VAL A 81 2.24 -2.99 11.10
N GLY A 82 2.82 -4.02 11.72
CA GLY A 82 2.92 -5.42 11.31
C GLY A 82 1.65 -6.07 10.79
N SER A 83 1.25 -5.68 9.61
CA SER A 83 0.08 -6.19 8.93
C SER A 83 0.53 -6.66 7.55
N PHE A 84 0.47 -7.97 7.36
CA PHE A 84 0.57 -8.61 6.05
C PHE A 84 -0.75 -8.54 5.28
N LEU A 85 -1.66 -7.63 5.67
CA LEU A 85 -2.93 -7.42 4.98
C LEU A 85 -2.69 -6.70 3.66
N PHE A 86 -3.62 -6.89 2.72
CA PHE A 86 -3.46 -6.46 1.33
C PHE A 86 -3.21 -4.95 1.19
N GLY A 87 -4.03 -4.11 1.82
CA GLY A 87 -3.90 -2.65 1.73
C GLY A 87 -2.53 -2.11 2.16
N PRO A 88 -2.08 -2.35 3.41
CA PRO A 88 -0.76 -1.91 3.88
C PRO A 88 0.41 -2.47 3.05
N THR A 89 0.35 -3.74 2.63
CA THR A 89 1.41 -4.36 1.82
C THR A 89 1.48 -3.75 0.42
N SER A 90 0.32 -3.52 -0.22
CA SER A 90 0.23 -2.88 -1.53
C SER A 90 0.69 -1.42 -1.49
N THR A 91 0.31 -0.69 -0.44
CA THR A 91 0.79 0.68 -0.18
C THR A 91 2.31 0.73 -0.05
N LEU A 92 2.89 -0.16 0.75
CA LEU A 92 4.33 -0.25 0.91
C LEU A 92 5.03 -0.52 -0.42
N ALA A 93 4.55 -1.50 -1.20
CA ALA A 93 5.12 -1.84 -2.50
C ALA A 93 5.06 -0.65 -3.47
N ALA A 94 3.95 0.09 -3.51
CA ALA A 94 3.79 1.26 -4.34
C ALA A 94 4.73 2.41 -3.93
N ILE A 95 4.89 2.67 -2.63
CA ILE A 95 5.84 3.67 -2.12
C ILE A 95 7.28 3.28 -2.50
N GLN A 96 7.65 2.00 -2.33
CA GLN A 96 8.98 1.51 -2.69
C GLN A 96 9.28 1.72 -4.18
N GLU A 97 8.35 1.39 -5.04
CA GLU A 97 8.51 1.55 -6.49
C GLU A 97 8.60 3.03 -6.89
N ALA A 98 7.75 3.89 -6.32
CA ALA A 98 7.77 5.33 -6.56
C ALA A 98 9.09 5.96 -6.10
N ALA A 99 9.56 5.63 -4.89
CA ALA A 99 10.83 6.11 -4.34
C ALA A 99 12.01 5.68 -5.22
N ARG A 100 12.07 4.41 -5.60
CA ARG A 100 13.15 3.86 -6.44
C ARG A 100 13.23 4.55 -7.81
N LYS A 101 12.09 4.80 -8.47
CA LYS A 101 12.04 5.51 -9.76
C LYS A 101 12.59 6.93 -9.67
N ASN A 102 12.54 7.54 -8.49
CA ASN A 102 13.01 8.91 -8.25
C ASN A 102 14.35 8.97 -7.52
N GLY A 103 15.10 7.86 -7.46
CA GLY A 103 16.46 7.82 -6.94
C GLY A 103 16.54 7.83 -5.40
N TYR A 104 15.43 7.59 -4.72
CA TYR A 104 15.39 7.39 -3.27
C TYR A 104 15.37 5.90 -2.93
N MET A 105 15.94 5.56 -1.77
CA MET A 105 15.93 4.22 -1.22
C MET A 105 15.07 4.21 0.04
N PRO A 106 13.94 3.49 0.07
CA PRO A 106 13.16 3.33 1.28
C PRO A 106 13.86 2.40 2.27
N LEU A 107 13.96 2.85 3.52
CA LEU A 107 14.41 2.08 4.67
C LEU A 107 13.18 1.68 5.47
N LEU A 108 12.87 0.38 5.49
CA LEU A 108 11.68 -0.15 6.12
C LEU A 108 11.94 -0.58 7.56
N ALA A 109 11.13 -0.06 8.48
CA ALA A 109 10.97 -0.60 9.82
C ALA A 109 9.53 -1.09 10.01
N THR A 110 9.37 -2.30 10.57
CA THR A 110 8.05 -2.90 10.81
C THR A 110 7.81 -3.04 12.31
N LEU A 111 6.66 -2.54 12.76
CA LEU A 111 6.24 -2.69 14.15
C LEU A 111 5.46 -3.99 14.32
N ARG A 112 5.82 -4.79 15.31
CA ARG A 112 5.05 -5.99 15.71
C ARG A 112 3.84 -5.62 16.55
N GLU A 113 3.95 -4.53 17.31
CA GLU A 113 2.92 -4.05 18.23
C GLU A 113 2.55 -2.61 17.92
N ASN A 114 1.26 -2.31 18.03
CA ASN A 114 0.75 -0.95 17.89
C ASN A 114 0.92 -0.20 19.25
N SER A 115 2.18 0.07 19.65
CA SER A 115 2.50 0.80 20.88
C SER A 115 3.32 2.07 20.60
N GLN A 116 3.25 3.07 21.49
CA GLN A 116 4.05 4.30 21.38
C GLN A 116 5.55 3.98 21.48
N ALA A 117 5.93 3.12 22.39
CA ALA A 117 7.34 2.74 22.59
C ALA A 117 7.93 2.09 21.34
N ALA A 118 7.21 1.13 20.73
CA ALA A 118 7.67 0.48 19.49
C ALA A 118 7.76 1.48 18.32
N LEU A 119 6.84 2.46 18.25
CA LEU A 119 6.92 3.50 17.23
C LEU A 119 8.16 4.38 17.41
N ILE A 120 8.43 4.84 18.63
CA ILE A 120 9.61 5.67 18.93
C ILE A 120 10.89 4.90 18.59
N GLU A 121 11.02 3.65 19.04
CA GLU A 121 12.18 2.81 18.76
C GLU A 121 12.43 2.66 17.25
N ALA A 122 11.39 2.38 16.47
CA ALA A 122 11.50 2.26 15.02
C ALA A 122 11.84 3.61 14.34
N VAL A 123 11.35 4.72 14.87
CA VAL A 123 11.71 6.07 14.38
C VAL A 123 13.17 6.36 14.64
N ASP A 124 13.66 6.11 15.86
CA ASP A 124 15.05 6.32 16.22
C ASP A 124 15.99 5.44 15.36
N GLU A 125 15.62 4.16 15.15
CA GLU A 125 16.38 3.26 14.27
C GLU A 125 16.54 3.81 12.85
N VAL A 126 15.46 4.30 12.21
CA VAL A 126 15.57 4.83 10.85
C VAL A 126 16.27 6.20 10.82
N LEU A 127 16.12 7.02 11.85
CA LEU A 127 16.82 8.31 11.99
C LEU A 127 18.33 8.13 12.10
N ASP A 128 18.80 7.12 12.82
CA ASP A 128 20.23 6.79 12.97
C ASP A 128 20.88 6.46 11.60
N HIS A 129 20.10 6.03 10.62
CA HIS A 129 20.57 5.83 9.25
C HIS A 129 20.57 7.11 8.41
N GLY A 130 20.13 8.24 8.95
CA GLY A 130 20.15 9.54 8.29
C GLY A 130 19.09 9.68 7.20
N ILE A 131 17.87 9.23 7.44
CA ILE A 131 16.75 9.46 6.52
C ILE A 131 16.49 10.95 6.34
N GLU A 132 15.99 11.34 5.15
CA GLU A 132 15.62 12.71 4.83
C GLU A 132 14.16 13.01 5.18
N ALA A 133 13.30 12.01 5.14
CA ALA A 133 11.87 12.10 5.47
C ALA A 133 11.38 10.78 6.03
N LEU A 134 10.25 10.82 6.75
CA LEU A 134 9.60 9.68 7.35
C LEU A 134 8.19 9.50 6.76
N VAL A 135 7.86 8.30 6.32
CA VAL A 135 6.51 7.87 5.93
C VAL A 135 6.00 6.85 6.94
N VAL A 136 4.82 7.05 7.49
CA VAL A 136 4.19 6.13 8.45
C VAL A 136 2.88 5.61 7.87
N ILE A 137 2.77 4.29 7.67
CA ILE A 137 1.52 3.64 7.24
C ILE A 137 0.69 3.36 8.48
N ALA A 138 -0.32 4.20 8.72
CA ALA A 138 -1.14 4.22 9.93
C ALA A 138 -2.57 3.76 9.63
N SER A 139 -2.81 2.46 9.55
CA SER A 139 -4.15 1.90 9.26
C SER A 139 -5.14 2.03 10.43
N ARG A 140 -4.66 2.33 11.64
CA ARG A 140 -5.47 2.52 12.83
C ARG A 140 -5.38 3.95 13.34
N GLU A 141 -6.49 4.50 13.81
CA GLU A 141 -6.57 5.85 14.37
C GLU A 141 -5.55 6.09 15.49
N SER A 142 -5.38 5.10 16.37
CA SER A 142 -4.38 5.16 17.45
C SER A 142 -2.95 5.34 16.95
N MET A 143 -2.58 4.78 15.80
CA MET A 143 -1.25 4.97 15.20
C MET A 143 -1.14 6.37 14.59
N GLY A 144 -2.17 6.87 13.93
CA GLY A 144 -2.20 8.23 13.41
C GLY A 144 -1.99 9.26 14.52
N ARG A 145 -2.71 9.14 15.63
CA ARG A 145 -2.53 10.02 16.81
C ARG A 145 -1.10 9.95 17.38
N ARG A 146 -0.55 8.77 17.56
CA ARG A 146 0.83 8.61 18.03
C ARG A 146 1.86 9.23 17.10
N THR A 147 1.62 9.11 15.79
CA THR A 147 2.50 9.72 14.77
C THR A 147 2.45 11.25 14.84
N ALA A 148 1.29 11.82 15.12
CA ALA A 148 1.13 13.27 15.28
C ALA A 148 1.93 13.86 16.46
N GLU A 149 2.24 13.05 17.47
CA GLU A 149 3.05 13.43 18.63
C GLU A 149 4.57 13.40 18.34
N LEU A 150 5.00 12.77 17.24
CA LEU A 150 6.42 12.68 16.89
C LEU A 150 7.00 14.02 16.50
N ARG A 151 8.28 14.21 16.85
CA ARG A 151 9.08 15.39 16.46
C ARG A 151 10.47 14.94 15.98
N PRO A 152 10.52 14.17 14.87
CA PRO A 152 11.77 13.52 14.45
C PRO A 152 12.80 14.46 13.81
N GLY A 153 12.46 15.74 13.62
CA GLY A 153 13.36 16.71 12.98
C GLY A 153 13.45 16.56 11.45
N VAL A 154 12.70 15.66 10.86
CA VAL A 154 12.50 15.48 9.41
C VAL A 154 11.01 15.54 9.06
N PRO A 155 10.64 15.88 7.82
CA PRO A 155 9.24 15.84 7.39
C PRO A 155 8.61 14.47 7.62
N VAL A 156 7.34 14.47 8.09
CA VAL A 156 6.55 13.25 8.32
C VAL A 156 5.33 13.26 7.40
N ILE A 157 5.15 12.19 6.65
CA ILE A 157 3.96 11.92 5.82
C ILE A 157 3.24 10.71 6.42
N VAL A 158 1.96 10.82 6.66
CA VAL A 158 1.12 9.70 7.11
C VAL A 158 0.32 9.14 5.94
N VAL A 159 0.34 7.82 5.81
CA VAL A 159 -0.56 7.11 4.90
C VAL A 159 -1.62 6.42 5.73
N GLY A 160 -2.83 6.91 5.60
CA GLY A 160 -3.97 6.49 6.41
C GLY A 160 -4.91 7.66 6.67
N PRO A 161 -5.83 7.51 7.60
CA PRO A 161 -6.77 8.58 7.92
C PRO A 161 -6.08 9.75 8.63
N ASN A 162 -6.59 10.95 8.38
CA ASN A 162 -6.20 12.12 9.16
C ASN A 162 -6.76 11.98 10.58
N PRO A 163 -5.90 11.96 11.63
CA PRO A 163 -6.41 12.02 13.00
C PRO A 163 -7.11 13.38 13.20
N ALA A 164 -8.31 13.36 13.75
CA ALA A 164 -9.20 14.54 13.88
C ALA A 164 -8.59 15.77 14.63
N GLU A 165 -7.40 15.64 15.19
CA GLU A 165 -6.74 16.67 16.02
C GLU A 165 -5.33 17.06 15.48
N ALA A 166 -4.96 16.65 14.27
CA ALA A 166 -3.62 16.89 13.71
C ALA A 166 -3.69 17.67 12.39
N ASP A 167 -4.07 18.93 12.45
CA ASP A 167 -4.16 19.82 11.28
C ASP A 167 -2.80 20.03 10.56
N ASP A 168 -1.69 19.84 11.27
CA ASP A 168 -0.34 20.02 10.72
C ASP A 168 0.28 18.76 10.09
N LEU A 169 -0.42 17.64 10.11
CA LEU A 169 0.13 16.37 9.62
C LEU A 169 -0.31 16.08 8.17
N ALA A 170 0.66 16.03 7.26
CA ALA A 170 0.39 15.67 5.87
C ALA A 170 -0.09 14.21 5.79
N THR A 171 -1.38 14.01 5.48
CA THR A 171 -2.02 12.71 5.48
C THR A 171 -2.59 12.38 4.11
N LEU A 172 -2.25 11.22 3.58
CA LEU A 172 -2.68 10.71 2.28
C LEU A 172 -3.39 9.36 2.44
N SER A 173 -4.44 9.13 1.67
CA SER A 173 -5.19 7.87 1.68
C SER A 173 -5.82 7.59 0.32
N VAL A 174 -6.36 6.38 0.14
CA VAL A 174 -7.35 6.12 -0.91
C VAL A 174 -8.70 6.63 -0.44
N ASP A 175 -9.54 7.10 -1.35
CA ASP A 175 -10.91 7.51 -1.04
C ASP A 175 -11.81 6.29 -0.77
N GLN A 176 -11.77 5.84 0.48
CA GLN A 176 -12.52 4.68 0.96
C GLN A 176 -14.02 4.93 0.88
N SER A 177 -14.43 6.16 1.16
CA SER A 177 -15.85 6.56 1.17
C SER A 177 -16.44 6.56 -0.23
N ALA A 178 -15.75 7.16 -1.20
CA ALA A 178 -16.20 7.14 -2.60
C ALA A 178 -16.28 5.71 -3.15
N GLY A 179 -15.29 4.85 -2.81
CA GLY A 179 -15.32 3.45 -3.22
C GLY A 179 -16.53 2.70 -2.66
N ALA A 180 -16.81 2.84 -1.36
CA ALA A 180 -17.96 2.18 -0.73
C ALA A 180 -19.29 2.72 -1.26
N THR A 181 -19.40 4.03 -1.49
CA THR A 181 -20.56 4.66 -2.13
C THR A 181 -20.80 4.07 -3.52
N ALA A 182 -19.76 3.97 -4.36
CA ALA A 182 -19.88 3.42 -5.70
C ALA A 182 -20.34 1.93 -5.71
N ALA A 183 -19.92 1.14 -4.71
CA ALA A 183 -20.40 -0.24 -4.54
C ALA A 183 -21.90 -0.30 -4.25
N ILE A 184 -22.40 0.56 -3.35
CA ILE A 184 -23.82 0.58 -2.99
C ILE A 184 -24.67 1.20 -4.11
N GLU A 185 -24.21 2.25 -4.77
CA GLU A 185 -24.89 2.84 -5.95
C GLU A 185 -25.05 1.81 -7.06
N HIS A 186 -24.02 0.96 -7.29
CA HIS A 186 -24.11 -0.14 -8.25
C HIS A 186 -25.22 -1.12 -7.87
N LEU A 187 -25.29 -1.55 -6.62
CA LEU A 187 -26.34 -2.44 -6.12
C LEU A 187 -27.73 -1.78 -6.19
N ALA A 188 -27.84 -0.50 -5.83
CA ALA A 188 -29.06 0.28 -5.95
C ALA A 188 -29.57 0.38 -7.40
N GLY A 189 -28.64 0.62 -8.33
CA GLY A 189 -28.90 0.68 -9.77
C GLY A 189 -29.37 -0.64 -10.36
N LEU A 190 -28.93 -1.78 -9.83
CA LEU A 190 -29.43 -3.10 -10.16
C LEU A 190 -30.81 -3.41 -9.56
N GLY A 191 -31.30 -2.59 -8.64
CA GLY A 191 -32.62 -2.73 -8.03
C GLY A 191 -32.62 -3.43 -6.67
N HIS A 192 -31.46 -3.68 -6.07
CA HIS A 192 -31.40 -4.23 -4.71
C HIS A 192 -31.98 -3.26 -3.68
N ARG A 193 -32.76 -3.76 -2.74
CA ARG A 193 -33.43 -2.99 -1.68
C ARG A 193 -33.12 -3.53 -0.27
N ARG A 194 -32.43 -4.65 -0.19
CA ARG A 194 -31.98 -5.28 1.06
C ARG A 194 -30.55 -5.76 0.85
N VAL A 195 -29.62 -5.21 1.60
CA VAL A 195 -28.18 -5.45 1.45
C VAL A 195 -27.57 -5.80 2.80
N VAL A 196 -26.69 -6.79 2.82
CA VAL A 196 -25.83 -7.06 3.97
C VAL A 196 -24.52 -6.30 3.77
N LEU A 197 -24.09 -5.57 4.82
CA LEU A 197 -22.80 -4.91 4.87
C LEU A 197 -21.88 -5.74 5.77
N LEU A 198 -20.98 -6.54 5.17
CA LEU A 198 -19.95 -7.26 5.91
C LEU A 198 -18.75 -6.35 6.10
N ALA A 199 -18.71 -5.66 7.23
CA ALA A 199 -17.70 -4.69 7.59
C ALA A 199 -16.40 -5.36 8.10
N GLY A 200 -15.28 -4.66 7.96
CA GLY A 200 -14.01 -5.05 8.60
C GLY A 200 -13.96 -4.67 10.09
N PRO A 201 -12.81 -4.95 10.75
CA PRO A 201 -12.61 -4.59 12.17
C PRO A 201 -12.75 -3.10 12.40
N GLN A 202 -13.50 -2.71 13.43
CA GLN A 202 -13.87 -1.31 13.66
C GLN A 202 -12.78 -0.48 14.36
N ASP A 203 -11.65 -1.06 14.68
CA ASP A 203 -10.42 -0.33 15.07
C ASP A 203 -9.57 0.13 13.86
N TRP A 204 -10.02 -0.23 12.64
CA TRP A 204 -9.43 0.21 11.36
C TRP A 204 -10.27 1.34 10.77
N VAL A 205 -9.63 2.44 10.46
CA VAL A 205 -10.34 3.62 9.95
C VAL A 205 -10.90 3.39 8.55
N ASP A 206 -10.17 2.68 7.68
CA ASP A 206 -10.68 2.30 6.37
C ASP A 206 -11.99 1.49 6.49
N ALA A 207 -12.08 0.56 7.47
CA ALA A 207 -13.30 -0.20 7.73
C ALA A 207 -14.45 0.69 8.18
N GLN A 208 -14.18 1.64 9.09
CA GLN A 208 -15.18 2.62 9.55
C GLN A 208 -15.66 3.50 8.40
N GLN A 209 -14.74 4.02 7.57
CA GLN A 209 -15.10 4.87 6.44
C GLN A 209 -15.94 4.12 5.40
N ARG A 210 -15.54 2.88 5.03
CA ARG A 210 -16.32 2.03 4.13
C ARG A 210 -17.70 1.74 4.67
N LEU A 211 -17.81 1.37 5.95
CA LEU A 211 -19.11 1.08 6.60
C LEU A 211 -20.00 2.32 6.66
N THR A 212 -19.47 3.44 7.15
CA THR A 212 -20.24 4.68 7.29
C THR A 212 -20.75 5.19 5.94
N ALA A 213 -19.91 5.17 4.91
CA ALA A 213 -20.30 5.59 3.58
C ALA A 213 -21.34 4.64 2.97
N ALA A 214 -21.15 3.32 3.13
CA ALA A 214 -22.12 2.33 2.66
C ALA A 214 -23.48 2.46 3.32
N GLN A 215 -23.52 2.64 4.66
CA GLN A 215 -24.76 2.85 5.40
C GLN A 215 -25.48 4.11 4.95
N ARG A 216 -24.76 5.23 4.86
CA ARG A 216 -25.33 6.50 4.39
C ARG A 216 -25.89 6.37 2.99
N CYS A 217 -25.17 5.74 2.07
CA CYS A 217 -25.65 5.53 0.71
C CYS A 217 -26.87 4.59 0.66
N CYS A 218 -26.94 3.57 1.53
CA CYS A 218 -28.14 2.73 1.69
C CYS A 218 -29.35 3.57 2.13
N ASP A 219 -29.19 4.44 3.13
CA ASP A 219 -30.25 5.32 3.64
C ASP A 219 -30.74 6.27 2.53
N ASP A 220 -29.82 6.90 1.79
CA ASP A 220 -30.12 7.82 0.69
C ASP A 220 -30.93 7.15 -0.45
N HIS A 221 -30.74 5.83 -0.65
CA HIS A 221 -31.46 5.04 -1.67
C HIS A 221 -32.65 4.23 -1.13
N GLY A 222 -32.99 4.36 0.14
CA GLY A 222 -34.07 3.60 0.80
C GLY A 222 -33.77 2.09 0.83
N ILE A 223 -32.50 1.71 0.91
CA ILE A 223 -32.04 0.32 1.03
C ILE A 223 -31.98 -0.05 2.52
N VAL A 224 -32.65 -1.14 2.90
CA VAL A 224 -32.54 -1.71 4.23
C VAL A 224 -31.21 -2.45 4.34
N SER A 225 -30.35 -2.02 5.25
CA SER A 225 -29.04 -2.65 5.45
C SER A 225 -28.95 -3.41 6.77
N GLN A 226 -28.27 -4.56 6.75
CA GLN A 226 -27.88 -5.32 7.95
C GLN A 226 -26.37 -5.35 8.03
N VAL A 227 -25.79 -5.02 9.17
CA VAL A 227 -24.34 -5.03 9.38
C VAL A 227 -23.90 -6.32 10.04
N LEU A 228 -22.86 -6.94 9.46
CA LEU A 228 -22.09 -8.02 10.08
C LEU A 228 -20.63 -7.58 10.21
N LEU A 229 -19.93 -8.10 11.21
CA LEU A 229 -18.52 -7.77 11.43
C LEU A 229 -17.63 -8.95 11.03
N GLY A 230 -16.57 -8.65 10.31
CA GLY A 230 -15.48 -9.55 9.96
C GLY A 230 -14.13 -9.04 10.46
N ASP A 231 -13.07 -9.77 10.12
CA ASP A 231 -11.69 -9.50 10.58
C ASP A 231 -10.68 -9.41 9.42
N TRP A 232 -11.18 -9.11 8.23
CA TRP A 232 -10.46 -9.10 6.95
C TRP A 232 -10.12 -10.48 6.37
N SER A 233 -10.31 -11.58 7.12
CA SER A 233 -9.97 -12.92 6.65
C SER A 233 -11.10 -13.57 5.85
N ALA A 234 -10.74 -14.49 4.93
CA ALA A 234 -11.73 -15.33 4.25
C ALA A 234 -12.48 -16.24 5.25
N ALA A 235 -11.84 -16.63 6.36
CA ALA A 235 -12.49 -17.41 7.40
C ALA A 235 -13.66 -16.66 8.04
N SER A 236 -13.49 -15.37 8.35
CA SER A 236 -14.60 -14.57 8.89
C SER A 236 -15.70 -14.35 7.86
N GLY A 237 -15.36 -14.17 6.58
CA GLY A 237 -16.34 -14.10 5.49
C GLY A 237 -17.13 -15.39 5.35
N PHE A 238 -16.48 -16.55 5.44
CA PHE A 238 -17.15 -17.86 5.43
C PHE A 238 -18.09 -18.04 6.62
N ALA A 239 -17.64 -17.66 7.82
CA ALA A 239 -18.47 -17.72 9.04
C ALA A 239 -19.69 -16.79 8.92
N ALA A 240 -19.51 -15.57 8.39
CA ALA A 240 -20.61 -14.64 8.14
C ALA A 240 -21.63 -15.18 7.13
N GLY A 241 -21.17 -15.79 6.02
CA GLY A 241 -22.04 -16.44 5.04
C GLY A 241 -22.87 -17.58 5.65
N ARG A 242 -22.25 -18.41 6.46
CA ARG A 242 -22.97 -19.47 7.20
C ARG A 242 -23.99 -18.93 8.19
N ALA A 243 -23.66 -17.86 8.91
CA ALA A 243 -24.56 -17.22 9.85
C ALA A 243 -25.79 -16.65 9.13
N LEU A 244 -25.60 -15.99 7.98
CA LEU A 244 -26.67 -15.50 7.11
C LEU A 244 -27.59 -16.62 6.66
N LEU A 245 -27.04 -17.73 6.16
CA LEU A 245 -27.80 -18.89 5.71
C LEU A 245 -28.62 -19.51 6.84
N ALA A 246 -28.05 -19.63 8.04
CA ALA A 246 -28.73 -20.14 9.20
C ALA A 246 -29.88 -19.20 9.64
N GLN A 247 -29.66 -17.89 9.61
CA GLN A 247 -30.69 -16.90 9.89
C GLN A 247 -31.83 -16.97 8.88
N TRP A 248 -31.54 -17.12 7.58
CA TRP A 248 -32.55 -17.27 6.53
C TRP A 248 -33.38 -18.56 6.68
N ALA A 249 -32.74 -19.66 7.10
CA ALA A 249 -33.45 -20.90 7.37
C ALA A 249 -34.37 -20.85 8.59
N ALA A 250 -34.05 -19.99 9.56
CA ALA A 250 -34.80 -19.85 10.80
C ALA A 250 -35.94 -18.79 10.74
N ASP A 251 -35.73 -17.74 9.95
CA ASP A 251 -36.68 -16.60 9.85
C ASP A 251 -37.32 -16.56 8.46
N HIS A 252 -38.61 -16.95 8.40
CA HIS A 252 -39.43 -16.89 7.20
C HIS A 252 -40.34 -15.66 7.18
N SER A 253 -40.17 -14.70 8.10
CA SER A 253 -41.13 -13.60 8.34
C SER A 253 -40.96 -12.42 7.38
N GLY A 254 -39.87 -12.35 6.60
CA GLY A 254 -39.61 -11.24 5.70
C GLY A 254 -38.80 -11.60 4.45
N PRO A 255 -38.70 -10.69 3.46
CA PRO A 255 -37.89 -10.88 2.30
C PRO A 255 -36.41 -10.85 2.67
N LEU A 256 -35.64 -11.82 2.13
CA LEU A 256 -34.21 -11.98 2.36
C LEU A 256 -33.38 -10.87 1.71
N PRO A 257 -32.17 -10.56 2.23
CA PRO A 257 -31.20 -9.75 1.51
C PRO A 257 -30.85 -10.40 0.16
N THR A 258 -30.75 -9.56 -0.86
CA THR A 258 -30.47 -10.01 -2.23
C THR A 258 -29.04 -9.65 -2.68
N ALA A 259 -28.29 -8.92 -1.83
CA ALA A 259 -26.91 -8.59 -2.09
C ALA A 259 -26.10 -8.48 -0.80
N VAL A 260 -24.79 -8.71 -0.91
CA VAL A 260 -23.79 -8.46 0.14
C VAL A 260 -22.71 -7.54 -0.42
N PHE A 261 -22.40 -6.48 0.32
CA PHE A 261 -21.17 -5.71 0.17
C PHE A 261 -20.19 -6.17 1.25
N ALA A 262 -19.10 -6.80 0.84
CA ALA A 262 -18.01 -7.19 1.70
C ALA A 262 -16.91 -6.12 1.66
N ALA A 263 -16.48 -5.65 2.81
CA ALA A 263 -15.51 -4.57 2.94
C ALA A 263 -14.10 -4.94 2.46
N ASN A 264 -13.83 -6.22 2.09
CA ASN A 264 -12.68 -6.62 1.29
C ASN A 264 -12.94 -7.92 0.50
N ASP A 265 -12.08 -8.20 -0.47
CA ASP A 265 -12.19 -9.36 -1.37
C ASP A 265 -11.91 -10.70 -0.67
N HIS A 266 -11.07 -10.72 0.37
CA HIS A 266 -10.85 -11.95 1.12
C HIS A 266 -12.12 -12.38 1.87
N MET A 267 -12.83 -11.46 2.51
CA MET A 267 -14.14 -11.80 3.11
C MET A 267 -15.17 -12.16 2.05
N ALA A 268 -15.15 -11.49 0.87
CA ALA A 268 -15.99 -11.85 -0.25
C ALA A 268 -15.72 -13.30 -0.73
N LEU A 269 -14.45 -13.70 -0.81
CA LEU A 269 -14.05 -15.07 -1.13
C LEU A 269 -14.65 -16.09 -0.12
N GLY A 270 -14.59 -15.75 1.17
CA GLY A 270 -15.21 -16.57 2.22
C GLY A 270 -16.72 -16.70 2.07
N LEU A 271 -17.41 -15.59 1.76
CA LEU A 271 -18.85 -15.59 1.46
C LEU A 271 -19.19 -16.48 0.27
N LEU A 272 -18.47 -16.33 -0.85
CA LEU A 272 -18.65 -17.15 -2.06
C LEU A 272 -18.49 -18.64 -1.75
N ALA A 273 -17.49 -19.02 -0.95
CA ALA A 273 -17.27 -20.38 -0.53
C ALA A 273 -18.43 -20.91 0.36
N ALA A 274 -18.97 -20.11 1.27
CA ALA A 274 -20.10 -20.48 2.12
C ALA A 274 -21.39 -20.68 1.31
N PHE A 275 -21.67 -19.77 0.37
CA PHE A 275 -22.83 -19.84 -0.51
C PHE A 275 -22.74 -21.05 -1.43
N HIS A 276 -21.59 -21.28 -2.05
CA HIS A 276 -21.37 -22.45 -2.90
C HIS A 276 -21.59 -23.77 -2.13
N ALA A 277 -21.05 -23.89 -0.91
CA ALA A 277 -21.23 -25.07 -0.07
C ALA A 277 -22.70 -25.36 0.31
N ALA A 278 -23.54 -24.31 0.29
CA ALA A 278 -24.97 -24.41 0.58
C ALA A 278 -25.86 -24.52 -0.68
N GLY A 279 -25.27 -24.52 -1.88
CA GLY A 279 -26.01 -24.54 -3.14
C GLY A 279 -26.69 -23.19 -3.50
N VAL A 280 -26.26 -22.10 -2.90
CA VAL A 280 -26.75 -20.74 -3.22
C VAL A 280 -25.94 -20.19 -4.40
N GLU A 281 -26.63 -19.81 -5.45
CA GLU A 281 -26.02 -19.34 -6.69
C GLU A 281 -25.74 -17.84 -6.64
N VAL A 282 -24.45 -17.46 -6.86
CA VAL A 282 -24.03 -16.07 -7.05
C VAL A 282 -23.81 -15.85 -8.56
N PRO A 283 -24.43 -14.84 -9.17
CA PRO A 283 -25.28 -13.77 -8.59
C PRO A 283 -26.78 -14.09 -8.56
N ALA A 284 -27.21 -15.27 -9.01
CA ALA A 284 -28.61 -15.54 -9.32
C ALA A 284 -29.54 -15.48 -8.09
N ASP A 285 -29.10 -15.96 -6.93
CA ASP A 285 -29.84 -15.89 -5.66
C ASP A 285 -29.41 -14.70 -4.82
N ILE A 286 -28.12 -14.35 -4.86
CA ILE A 286 -27.54 -13.25 -4.10
C ILE A 286 -26.35 -12.64 -4.84
N SER A 287 -26.32 -11.32 -4.97
CA SER A 287 -25.17 -10.57 -5.51
C SER A 287 -24.09 -10.38 -4.44
N VAL A 288 -22.82 -10.39 -4.84
CA VAL A 288 -21.68 -10.11 -3.95
C VAL A 288 -20.79 -9.06 -4.59
N VAL A 289 -20.49 -7.99 -3.83
CA VAL A 289 -19.51 -6.97 -4.18
C VAL A 289 -18.39 -7.01 -3.14
N GLY A 290 -17.14 -6.97 -3.61
CA GLY A 290 -15.95 -6.89 -2.78
C GLY A 290 -15.34 -5.51 -2.71
N PHE A 291 -14.13 -5.43 -2.16
CA PHE A 291 -13.29 -4.25 -2.10
C PHE A 291 -11.82 -4.69 -2.10
N ASP A 292 -10.94 -3.99 -2.78
CA ASP A 292 -9.50 -4.10 -2.95
C ASP A 292 -9.08 -4.47 -4.39
N ASP A 293 -9.85 -5.25 -5.13
CA ASP A 293 -9.49 -5.85 -6.43
C ASP A 293 -8.17 -6.62 -6.35
N ILE A 294 -8.12 -7.59 -5.40
CA ILE A 294 -6.91 -8.40 -5.20
C ILE A 294 -6.55 -9.21 -6.43
N ALA A 295 -5.26 -9.55 -6.58
CA ALA A 295 -4.80 -10.41 -7.65
C ALA A 295 -5.58 -11.74 -7.64
N GLY A 296 -6.32 -12.03 -8.71
CA GLY A 296 -7.17 -13.21 -8.85
C GLY A 296 -8.66 -12.98 -8.64
N ALA A 297 -9.12 -11.79 -8.25
CA ALA A 297 -10.54 -11.49 -8.09
C ALA A 297 -11.36 -11.71 -9.38
N ASP A 298 -10.74 -11.55 -10.54
CA ASP A 298 -11.27 -11.87 -11.87
C ASP A 298 -11.33 -13.36 -12.20
N TYR A 299 -10.72 -14.20 -11.37
CA TYR A 299 -10.75 -15.68 -11.48
C TYR A 299 -11.53 -16.35 -10.34
N PHE A 300 -12.19 -15.59 -9.48
CA PHE A 300 -13.13 -16.15 -8.52
C PHE A 300 -14.32 -16.79 -9.26
N ILE A 301 -15.07 -17.62 -8.58
CA ILE A 301 -16.25 -18.29 -9.14
C ILE A 301 -17.48 -17.85 -8.34
N PRO A 302 -18.26 -16.91 -8.94
CA PRO A 302 -18.03 -16.16 -10.19
C PRO A 302 -16.93 -15.08 -10.05
N PRO A 303 -16.41 -14.51 -11.18
CA PRO A 303 -15.54 -13.35 -11.17
C PRO A 303 -16.13 -12.20 -10.35
N LEU A 304 -15.36 -11.67 -9.39
CA LEU A 304 -15.85 -10.76 -8.35
C LEU A 304 -15.96 -9.31 -8.84
N THR A 305 -17.15 -8.75 -8.78
CA THR A 305 -17.36 -7.29 -8.84
C THR A 305 -16.80 -6.69 -7.56
N THR A 306 -15.90 -5.72 -7.68
CA THR A 306 -15.15 -5.18 -6.54
C THR A 306 -14.73 -3.74 -6.77
N ILE A 307 -14.22 -3.09 -5.73
CA ILE A 307 -13.64 -1.75 -5.79
C ILE A 307 -12.12 -1.86 -5.87
N ARG A 308 -11.54 -1.34 -6.95
CA ARG A 308 -10.08 -1.25 -7.10
C ARG A 308 -9.55 -0.02 -6.39
N GLN A 309 -8.59 -0.23 -5.50
CA GLN A 309 -7.80 0.82 -4.89
C GLN A 309 -6.59 1.13 -5.79
N ASN A 310 -6.39 2.41 -6.12
CA ASN A 310 -5.24 2.80 -6.94
C ASN A 310 -4.00 3.04 -6.07
N PHE A 311 -3.37 1.96 -5.60
CA PHE A 311 -2.16 2.04 -4.78
C PHE A 311 -0.97 2.65 -5.53
N ASP A 312 -0.87 2.49 -6.86
CA ASP A 312 0.19 3.11 -7.65
C ASP A 312 0.07 4.64 -7.62
N ALA A 313 -1.14 5.17 -7.77
CA ALA A 313 -1.40 6.60 -7.62
C ALA A 313 -1.08 7.07 -6.18
N LEU A 314 -1.50 6.32 -5.16
CA LEU A 314 -1.18 6.62 -3.76
C LEU A 314 0.33 6.66 -3.52
N GLY A 315 1.08 5.65 -3.96
CA GLY A 315 2.53 5.61 -3.80
C GLY A 315 3.23 6.79 -4.47
N HIS A 316 2.77 7.18 -5.67
CA HIS A 316 3.27 8.35 -6.37
C HIS A 316 2.95 9.66 -5.62
N GLN A 317 1.72 9.82 -5.12
CA GLN A 317 1.32 10.97 -4.31
C GLN A 317 2.12 11.08 -3.02
N VAL A 318 2.34 9.97 -2.31
CA VAL A 318 3.18 9.93 -1.08
C VAL A 318 4.60 10.40 -1.39
N LEU A 319 5.18 9.98 -2.52
CA LEU A 319 6.51 10.45 -2.89
C LEU A 319 6.51 11.95 -3.23
N LEU A 320 5.55 12.42 -4.03
CA LEU A 320 5.43 13.85 -4.35
C LEU A 320 5.28 14.69 -3.08
N ALA A 321 4.40 14.27 -2.18
CA ALA A 321 4.21 14.91 -0.88
C ALA A 321 5.50 14.97 -0.06
N THR A 322 6.26 13.87 -0.07
CA THR A 322 7.57 13.79 0.60
C THR A 322 8.56 14.78 -0.01
N LEU A 323 8.63 14.88 -1.34
CA LEU A 323 9.53 15.79 -2.04
C LEU A 323 9.14 17.25 -1.82
N SER A 324 7.86 17.59 -1.87
CA SER A 324 7.35 18.92 -1.57
C SER A 324 7.66 19.34 -0.13
N ALA A 325 7.46 18.44 0.83
CA ALA A 325 7.80 18.68 2.24
C ALA A 325 9.31 18.93 2.44
N LEU A 326 10.17 18.17 1.72
CA LEU A 326 11.62 18.37 1.73
C LEU A 326 12.03 19.70 1.09
N ALA A 327 11.26 20.22 0.15
CA ALA A 327 11.47 21.52 -0.48
C ALA A 327 10.86 22.69 0.32
N GLY A 328 10.08 22.40 1.37
CA GLY A 328 9.33 23.42 2.12
C GLY A 328 8.13 23.97 1.33
N GLU A 329 7.60 23.20 0.40
CA GLU A 329 6.46 23.55 -0.45
C GLU A 329 5.15 22.97 0.13
N THR A 330 4.01 23.46 -0.37
CA THR A 330 2.70 22.94 -0.01
C THR A 330 2.51 21.53 -0.59
N VAL A 331 1.89 20.66 0.20
CA VAL A 331 1.62 19.26 -0.16
C VAL A 331 0.18 19.13 -0.66
N ASP A 332 -0.01 18.46 -1.81
CA ASP A 332 -1.35 18.05 -2.27
C ASP A 332 -1.80 16.81 -1.49
N LEU A 333 -2.91 16.93 -0.77
CA LEU A 333 -3.48 15.89 0.08
C LEU A 333 -4.77 15.29 -0.52
N THR A 334 -5.02 15.48 -1.81
CA THR A 334 -6.18 14.88 -2.49
C THR A 334 -6.10 13.35 -2.39
N PRO A 335 -7.15 12.66 -1.90
CA PRO A 335 -7.15 11.21 -1.80
C PRO A 335 -6.99 10.52 -3.17
N ALA A 336 -6.28 9.39 -3.20
CA ALA A 336 -6.17 8.58 -4.40
C ALA A 336 -7.53 7.97 -4.76
N PRO A 337 -7.91 7.91 -6.05
CA PRO A 337 -9.24 7.44 -6.44
C PRO A 337 -9.41 5.92 -6.21
N ALA A 338 -10.65 5.53 -5.86
CA ALA A 338 -11.13 4.16 -5.91
C ALA A 338 -12.08 3.97 -7.08
N GLN A 339 -12.06 2.81 -7.74
CA GLN A 339 -12.82 2.55 -8.96
C GLN A 339 -13.60 1.25 -8.87
N LEU A 340 -14.89 1.27 -9.23
CA LEU A 340 -15.70 0.06 -9.37
C LEU A 340 -15.25 -0.75 -10.59
N CYS A 341 -14.99 -2.04 -10.37
CA CYS A 341 -14.69 -3.05 -11.39
C CYS A 341 -15.86 -4.02 -11.46
N VAL A 342 -16.78 -3.82 -12.40
CA VAL A 342 -17.96 -4.69 -12.57
C VAL A 342 -17.55 -5.99 -13.27
N ARG A 343 -17.94 -7.13 -12.66
CA ARG A 343 -17.74 -8.49 -13.18
C ARG A 343 -19.05 -9.30 -13.07
N SER A 344 -18.95 -10.61 -12.82
CA SER A 344 -20.08 -11.52 -12.91
C SER A 344 -20.73 -11.89 -11.58
N SER A 345 -20.29 -11.31 -10.44
CA SER A 345 -20.83 -11.63 -9.11
C SER A 345 -22.05 -10.79 -8.71
N THR A 346 -22.53 -9.93 -9.61
CA THR A 346 -23.71 -9.08 -9.39
C THR A 346 -24.67 -9.15 -10.56
N ALA A 347 -25.97 -9.16 -10.27
CA ALA A 347 -27.07 -9.11 -11.24
C ALA A 347 -28.32 -8.48 -10.58
N PRO A 348 -29.33 -8.04 -11.34
CA PRO A 348 -30.61 -7.65 -10.76
C PRO A 348 -31.19 -8.75 -9.86
N PRO A 349 -31.83 -8.38 -8.74
CA PRO A 349 -32.46 -9.39 -7.86
C PRO A 349 -33.56 -10.14 -8.61
N ARG A 350 -33.71 -11.44 -8.32
CA ARG A 350 -34.86 -12.20 -8.80
C ARG A 350 -36.14 -11.56 -8.27
N ALA A 351 -37.18 -11.48 -9.14
CA ALA A 351 -38.47 -10.89 -8.83
C ALA A 351 -39.23 -11.70 -7.76
#